data_5e19b69c19e470c9689e87ea475e6012
#
_entry.id   5e19b69c19e470c9689e87ea475e6012
#
_cell.length_a   1.000
_cell.length_b   1.000
_cell.length_c   1.000
_cell.angle_alpha   90.00
_cell.angle_beta   90.00
_cell.angle_gamma   90.00
#
_symmetry.space_group_name_H-M   'P 1'
#
loop_
_entity.id
_entity.type
_entity.pdbx_description
1 polymer ?
#
loop_
_entity_poly.entity_id
_entity_poly.type
_entity_poly.pdbx_seq_one_letter_code
_entity_poly.pdbx_strand_id
1 'polypeptide(L)'
;MHTPFRYDYVGSFLRPEVLKDARIKYENNELGLDDLTKIEDEEITKLVSKQKELGFHVITDGEFRRKTWHLDFMWGFDGIKHSKTENGLPFHGENAMLDDTYLVGRLGYKKNHPFIKHFSFLHKFEDENHVAKLTIPAPAQFLEQLVMPFAINNTLKYYNNEDEVILDLVECYKNFIADVYEAGCRNLQFDDCSWGLLVDDSALRVFNTNILGLERIKQLFVKVNNDVINSAPKDLIINTHICRGNFHSTYASKGAYDGVAPYVFKHENVNAFYLEY
;
A
#
# COMPACT_ATOMS: atom_id res chain seq x y z
N MET A 1 23.79 8.63 -1.96
CA MET A 1 23.04 8.94 -0.73
C MET A 1 22.52 7.62 -0.14
N HIS A 2 22.48 7.46 1.16
CA HIS A 2 22.10 6.21 1.81
C HIS A 2 20.76 6.36 2.53
N THR A 3 19.76 5.63 2.11
CA THR A 3 18.50 5.43 2.83
C THR A 3 18.62 4.21 3.77
N PRO A 4 17.77 4.04 4.80
CA PRO A 4 16.72 4.98 5.23
C PRO A 4 17.28 6.20 5.96
N PHE A 5 16.52 7.30 5.93
CA PHE A 5 16.82 8.52 6.69
C PHE A 5 16.09 8.49 8.04
N ARG A 6 16.51 9.37 8.99
CA ARG A 6 15.86 9.45 10.31
C ARG A 6 14.44 10.00 10.27
N TYR A 7 14.13 10.75 9.24
CA TYR A 7 12.81 11.33 9.00
C TYR A 7 12.51 11.28 7.51
N ASP A 8 11.25 11.11 7.19
CA ASP A 8 10.77 10.94 5.84
C ASP A 8 9.27 11.27 5.77
N TYR A 9 8.76 11.50 4.58
CA TYR A 9 7.32 11.51 4.35
C TYR A 9 6.81 10.06 4.28
N VAL A 10 5.79 9.76 5.07
CA VAL A 10 5.29 8.39 5.20
C VAL A 10 4.09 8.14 4.28
N GLY A 11 3.13 9.06 4.25
CA GLY A 11 1.87 8.88 3.54
C GLY A 11 1.56 9.98 2.52
N SER A 12 0.29 10.10 2.18
CA SER A 12 -0.22 11.05 1.20
C SER A 12 -0.14 12.49 1.68
N PHE A 13 0.06 13.41 0.73
CA PHE A 13 -0.11 14.84 0.95
C PHE A 13 -1.55 15.27 0.67
N LEU A 14 -1.95 16.42 1.25
CA LEU A 14 -3.23 17.05 0.94
C LEU A 14 -3.27 17.45 -0.54
N ARG A 15 -4.27 16.96 -1.24
CA ARG A 15 -4.43 17.24 -2.67
C ARG A 15 -4.87 18.68 -2.89
N PRO A 16 -4.22 19.42 -3.80
CA PRO A 16 -4.66 20.75 -4.22
C PRO A 16 -6.09 20.72 -4.78
N GLU A 17 -6.83 21.82 -4.63
CA GLU A 17 -8.22 21.92 -5.12
C GLU A 17 -8.30 21.67 -6.64
N VAL A 18 -7.36 22.20 -7.42
CA VAL A 18 -7.31 21.95 -8.87
C VAL A 18 -7.29 20.47 -9.23
N LEU A 19 -6.59 19.66 -8.44
CA LEU A 19 -6.52 18.21 -8.64
C LEU A 19 -7.82 17.52 -8.21
N LYS A 20 -8.44 17.96 -7.11
CA LYS A 20 -9.75 17.45 -6.67
C LYS A 20 -10.83 17.71 -7.71
N ASP A 21 -10.89 18.95 -8.21
CA ASP A 21 -11.85 19.36 -9.26
C ASP A 21 -11.62 18.57 -10.56
N ALA A 22 -10.37 18.35 -10.95
CA ALA A 22 -10.05 17.57 -12.14
C ALA A 22 -10.50 16.11 -12.01
N ARG A 23 -10.37 15.50 -10.83
CA ARG A 23 -10.85 14.14 -10.56
C ARG A 23 -12.37 14.04 -10.62
N ILE A 24 -13.09 15.00 -10.05
CA ILE A 24 -14.55 15.06 -10.13
C ILE A 24 -14.99 15.15 -11.60
N LYS A 25 -14.36 16.02 -12.40
CA LYS A 25 -14.65 16.12 -13.83
C LYS A 25 -14.35 14.85 -14.60
N TYR A 26 -13.24 14.17 -14.27
CA TYR A 26 -12.90 12.88 -14.87
C TYR A 26 -13.93 11.80 -14.52
N GLU A 27 -14.35 11.69 -13.25
CA GLU A 27 -15.37 10.75 -12.80
C GLU A 27 -16.74 11.00 -13.47
N ASN A 28 -17.05 12.25 -13.78
CA ASN A 28 -18.25 12.67 -14.51
C ASN A 28 -18.13 12.54 -16.04
N ASN A 29 -17.00 12.06 -16.58
CA ASN A 29 -16.68 12.00 -18.01
C ASN A 29 -16.62 13.39 -18.69
N GLU A 30 -16.34 14.45 -17.93
CA GLU A 30 -16.17 15.83 -18.40
C GLU A 30 -14.71 16.16 -18.73
N LEU A 31 -13.77 15.32 -18.31
CA LEU A 31 -12.32 15.44 -18.53
C LEU A 31 -11.76 14.09 -19.01
N GLY A 32 -10.86 14.12 -19.99
CA GLY A 32 -10.15 12.92 -20.45
C GLY A 32 -9.01 12.49 -19.51
N LEU A 33 -8.62 11.21 -19.60
CA LEU A 33 -7.51 10.66 -18.79
C LEU A 33 -6.18 11.40 -19.05
N ASP A 34 -5.90 11.75 -20.31
CA ASP A 34 -4.67 12.46 -20.68
C ASP A 34 -4.60 13.87 -20.05
N ASP A 35 -5.73 14.56 -19.96
CA ASP A 35 -5.79 15.88 -19.34
C ASP A 35 -5.73 15.80 -17.82
N LEU A 36 -6.36 14.80 -17.20
CA LEU A 36 -6.18 14.51 -15.77
C LEU A 36 -4.70 14.22 -15.48
N THR A 37 -4.06 13.38 -16.29
CA THR A 37 -2.63 13.03 -16.13
C THR A 37 -1.73 14.27 -16.21
N LYS A 38 -2.00 15.22 -17.10
CA LYS A 38 -1.22 16.47 -17.17
C LYS A 38 -1.36 17.30 -15.89
N ILE A 39 -2.57 17.41 -15.35
CA ILE A 39 -2.81 18.13 -14.09
C ILE A 39 -2.11 17.43 -12.93
N GLU A 40 -2.17 16.09 -12.88
CA GLU A 40 -1.40 15.29 -11.89
C GLU A 40 0.10 15.53 -12.00
N ASP A 41 0.65 15.52 -13.21
CA ASP A 41 2.07 15.78 -13.48
C ASP A 41 2.50 17.17 -13.00
N GLU A 42 1.70 18.19 -13.27
CA GLU A 42 1.96 19.56 -12.83
C GLU A 42 1.96 19.70 -11.31
N GLU A 43 0.95 19.13 -10.65
CA GLU A 43 0.83 19.24 -9.19
C GLU A 43 1.90 18.39 -8.45
N ILE A 44 2.26 17.22 -8.98
CA ILE A 44 3.38 16.43 -8.46
C ILE A 44 4.69 17.19 -8.64
N THR A 45 4.91 17.84 -9.78
CA THR A 45 6.12 18.65 -10.02
C THR A 45 6.25 19.79 -8.99
N LYS A 46 5.14 20.49 -8.69
CA LYS A 46 5.12 21.55 -7.65
C LYS A 46 5.40 20.97 -6.27
N LEU A 47 4.78 19.82 -5.94
CA LEU A 47 4.99 19.13 -4.67
C LEU A 47 6.46 18.72 -4.49
N VAL A 48 7.05 18.08 -5.49
CA VAL A 48 8.46 17.65 -5.45
C VAL A 48 9.39 18.85 -5.30
N SER A 49 9.15 19.93 -6.04
CA SER A 49 9.94 21.16 -5.91
C SER A 49 9.88 21.69 -4.47
N LYS A 50 8.70 21.66 -3.85
CA LYS A 50 8.53 22.10 -2.46
C LYS A 50 9.22 21.19 -1.44
N GLN A 51 9.20 19.87 -1.66
CA GLN A 51 9.95 18.92 -0.82
C GLN A 51 11.45 19.21 -0.87
N LYS A 52 12.01 19.45 -2.06
CA LYS A 52 13.41 19.80 -2.26
C LYS A 52 13.79 21.12 -1.61
N GLU A 53 12.96 22.17 -1.78
CA GLU A 53 13.17 23.48 -1.12
C GLU A 53 13.21 23.37 0.40
N LEU A 54 12.43 22.48 1.00
CA LEU A 54 12.39 22.22 2.44
C LEU A 54 13.54 21.34 2.93
N GLY A 55 14.41 20.87 2.03
CA GLY A 55 15.60 20.11 2.37
C GLY A 55 15.34 18.61 2.61
N PHE A 56 14.23 18.06 2.14
CA PHE A 56 14.00 16.63 2.23
C PHE A 56 14.85 15.87 1.19
N HIS A 57 15.54 14.85 1.63
CA HIS A 57 16.34 13.98 0.77
C HIS A 57 15.50 12.92 0.05
N VAL A 58 14.40 12.49 0.67
CA VAL A 58 13.44 11.57 0.04
C VAL A 58 12.31 12.41 -0.55
N ILE A 59 12.00 12.15 -1.82
CA ILE A 59 10.90 12.79 -2.54
C ILE A 59 9.83 11.76 -2.87
N THR A 60 8.56 12.15 -2.78
CA THR A 60 7.39 11.32 -3.11
C THR A 60 6.45 12.07 -4.04
N ASP A 61 5.58 11.34 -4.75
CA ASP A 61 4.50 11.93 -5.56
C ASP A 61 3.29 12.37 -4.72
N GLY A 62 3.36 12.21 -3.38
CA GLY A 62 2.29 12.54 -2.44
C GLY A 62 1.03 11.71 -2.63
N GLU A 63 1.12 10.62 -3.39
CA GLU A 63 -0.02 9.77 -3.77
C GLU A 63 -1.11 10.53 -4.56
N PHE A 64 -0.72 11.59 -5.27
CA PHE A 64 -1.64 12.46 -5.96
C PHE A 64 -2.42 11.77 -7.09
N ARG A 65 -1.92 10.65 -7.61
CA ARG A 65 -2.59 9.86 -8.65
C ARG A 65 -3.59 8.84 -8.09
N ARG A 66 -3.58 8.59 -6.78
CA ARG A 66 -4.39 7.53 -6.15
C ARG A 66 -5.75 8.05 -5.69
N LYS A 67 -6.78 7.25 -5.88
CA LYS A 67 -8.07 7.42 -5.23
C LYS A 67 -7.99 6.94 -3.78
N THR A 68 -7.39 5.75 -3.60
CA THR A 68 -7.13 5.15 -2.29
C THR A 68 -5.65 4.72 -2.21
N TRP A 69 -5.08 4.74 -1.02
CA TRP A 69 -3.65 4.44 -0.83
C TRP A 69 -3.26 3.01 -1.21
N HIS A 70 -4.15 2.03 -1.04
CA HIS A 70 -3.88 0.60 -1.23
C HIS A 70 -4.65 -0.04 -2.38
N LEU A 71 -5.95 0.26 -2.55
CA LEU A 71 -6.80 -0.44 -3.53
C LEU A 71 -6.37 -0.15 -4.97
N ASP A 72 -5.95 1.08 -5.26
CA ASP A 72 -5.44 1.44 -6.59
C ASP A 72 -4.25 0.58 -7.01
N PHE A 73 -3.39 0.19 -6.06
CA PHE A 73 -2.32 -0.77 -6.33
C PHE A 73 -2.86 -2.16 -6.64
N MET A 74 -3.80 -2.65 -5.83
CA MET A 74 -4.40 -3.97 -6.00
C MET A 74 -5.11 -4.10 -7.36
N TRP A 75 -5.78 -3.05 -7.80
CA TRP A 75 -6.49 -3.03 -9.10
C TRP A 75 -5.56 -3.08 -10.32
N GLY A 76 -4.28 -2.87 -10.13
CA GLY A 76 -3.26 -3.02 -11.18
C GLY A 76 -2.95 -4.47 -11.57
N PHE A 77 -3.43 -5.45 -10.80
CA PHE A 77 -3.21 -6.87 -11.06
C PHE A 77 -4.37 -7.51 -11.84
N ASP A 78 -4.07 -8.59 -12.58
CA ASP A 78 -5.11 -9.43 -13.20
C ASP A 78 -5.87 -10.21 -12.15
N GLY A 79 -7.11 -10.56 -12.46
CA GLY A 79 -7.98 -11.33 -11.58
C GLY A 79 -8.71 -10.49 -10.54
N ILE A 80 -8.51 -9.18 -10.47
CA ILE A 80 -9.16 -8.27 -9.54
C ILE A 80 -10.12 -7.33 -10.25
N LYS A 81 -11.25 -7.06 -9.60
CA LYS A 81 -12.20 -5.98 -9.93
C LYS A 81 -12.65 -5.26 -8.67
N HIS A 82 -13.28 -4.12 -8.87
CA HIS A 82 -13.87 -3.34 -7.80
C HIS A 82 -15.25 -2.80 -8.21
N SER A 83 -16.06 -2.46 -7.22
CA SER A 83 -17.35 -1.81 -7.36
C SER A 83 -17.60 -0.87 -6.19
N LYS A 84 -18.52 0.07 -6.34
CA LYS A 84 -18.92 0.93 -5.23
C LYS A 84 -19.42 0.09 -4.06
N THR A 85 -18.93 0.40 -2.86
CA THR A 85 -19.39 -0.25 -1.64
C THR A 85 -20.75 0.26 -1.19
N GLU A 86 -21.51 -0.59 -0.50
CA GLU A 86 -22.74 -0.19 0.19
C GLU A 86 -22.48 0.08 1.68
N ASN A 87 -21.45 -0.54 2.27
CA ASN A 87 -21.21 -0.52 3.70
C ASN A 87 -19.97 0.29 4.12
N GLY A 88 -18.96 0.37 3.28
CA GLY A 88 -17.68 1.03 3.58
C GLY A 88 -16.82 0.26 4.60
N LEU A 89 -15.61 0.78 4.82
CA LEU A 89 -14.67 0.27 5.82
C LEU A 89 -14.88 1.01 7.16
N PRO A 90 -15.08 0.31 8.29
CA PRO A 90 -15.34 0.97 9.57
C PRO A 90 -14.09 1.66 10.12
N PHE A 91 -14.27 2.92 10.53
CA PHE A 91 -13.36 3.71 11.34
C PHE A 91 -14.03 4.09 12.66
N HIS A 92 -13.30 4.73 13.56
CA HIS A 92 -13.88 5.18 14.81
C HIS A 92 -14.89 6.32 14.59
N GLY A 93 -16.17 5.97 14.68
CA GLY A 93 -17.29 6.93 14.55
C GLY A 93 -17.87 7.11 13.15
N GLU A 94 -17.25 6.59 12.10
CA GLU A 94 -17.76 6.67 10.73
C GLU A 94 -17.26 5.52 9.85
N ASN A 95 -17.80 5.38 8.64
CA ASN A 95 -17.32 4.43 7.65
C ASN A 95 -16.69 5.15 6.46
N ALA A 96 -15.49 4.72 6.07
CA ALA A 96 -14.85 5.17 4.83
C ALA A 96 -15.50 4.44 3.65
N MET A 97 -16.15 5.20 2.76
CA MET A 97 -16.84 4.67 1.58
C MET A 97 -15.84 4.37 0.46
N LEU A 98 -15.01 3.34 0.68
CA LEU A 98 -14.05 2.84 -0.30
C LEU A 98 -14.71 1.76 -1.17
N ASP A 99 -14.24 1.63 -2.42
CA ASP A 99 -14.77 0.59 -3.31
C ASP A 99 -14.48 -0.81 -2.77
N ASP A 100 -15.46 -1.71 -2.88
CA ASP A 100 -15.28 -3.13 -2.60
C ASP A 100 -14.35 -3.75 -3.64
N THR A 101 -13.34 -4.48 -3.20
CA THR A 101 -12.36 -5.16 -4.04
C THR A 101 -12.57 -6.67 -3.96
N TYR A 102 -12.64 -7.35 -5.10
CA TYR A 102 -12.94 -8.78 -5.16
C TYR A 102 -12.27 -9.46 -6.36
N LEU A 103 -12.08 -10.78 -6.21
CA LEU A 103 -11.54 -11.60 -7.29
C LEU A 103 -12.61 -11.95 -8.33
N VAL A 104 -12.19 -11.96 -9.59
CA VAL A 104 -12.93 -12.46 -10.75
C VAL A 104 -12.16 -13.56 -11.48
N GLY A 105 -11.02 -13.98 -10.97
CA GLY A 105 -10.11 -14.99 -11.44
C GLY A 105 -8.97 -15.17 -10.47
N ARG A 106 -7.98 -16.01 -10.79
CA ARG A 106 -6.72 -16.08 -10.03
C ARG A 106 -5.92 -14.80 -10.23
N LEU A 107 -5.16 -14.41 -9.19
CA LEU A 107 -4.23 -13.28 -9.27
C LEU A 107 -3.18 -13.54 -10.35
N GLY A 108 -2.84 -12.49 -11.09
CA GLY A 108 -1.77 -12.52 -12.07
C GLY A 108 -1.09 -11.16 -12.19
N TYR A 109 0.20 -11.17 -12.49
CA TYR A 109 0.94 -9.94 -12.76
C TYR A 109 0.89 -9.58 -14.23
N LYS A 110 0.54 -8.34 -14.49
CA LYS A 110 0.56 -7.74 -15.83
C LYS A 110 1.75 -6.81 -15.95
N LYS A 111 2.61 -7.06 -16.92
CA LYS A 111 3.60 -6.07 -17.33
C LYS A 111 2.86 -4.78 -17.73
N ASN A 112 3.26 -3.64 -17.17
CA ASN A 112 2.60 -2.31 -17.25
C ASN A 112 1.63 -2.00 -16.09
N HIS A 113 1.87 -2.53 -14.92
CA HIS A 113 1.19 -2.06 -13.71
C HIS A 113 1.26 -0.52 -13.61
N PRO A 114 0.14 0.20 -13.34
CA PRO A 114 0.11 1.67 -13.39
C PRO A 114 1.19 2.34 -12.54
N PHE A 115 1.52 1.78 -11.37
CA PHE A 115 2.51 2.34 -10.46
C PHE A 115 3.93 2.36 -11.02
N ILE A 116 4.24 1.54 -12.02
CA ILE A 116 5.54 1.62 -12.73
C ILE A 116 5.66 2.97 -13.47
N LYS A 117 4.59 3.41 -14.16
CA LYS A 117 4.55 4.72 -14.82
C LYS A 117 4.59 5.86 -13.81
N HIS A 118 3.87 5.73 -12.69
CA HIS A 118 3.86 6.72 -11.61
C HIS A 118 5.28 6.91 -11.04
N PHE A 119 5.97 5.81 -10.74
CA PHE A 119 7.35 5.85 -10.27
C PHE A 119 8.30 6.43 -11.33
N SER A 120 8.20 5.97 -12.58
CA SER A 120 9.05 6.48 -13.67
C SER A 120 8.92 8.01 -13.88
N PHE A 121 7.75 8.58 -13.59
CA PHE A 121 7.58 10.02 -13.59
C PHE A 121 8.32 10.68 -12.42
N LEU A 122 8.16 10.17 -11.21
CA LEU A 122 8.81 10.68 -10.01
C LEU A 122 10.34 10.55 -10.08
N HIS A 123 10.84 9.43 -10.63
CA HIS A 123 12.26 9.16 -10.78
C HIS A 123 13.00 10.23 -11.61
N LYS A 124 12.33 10.94 -12.52
CA LYS A 124 12.92 12.05 -13.30
C LYS A 124 13.41 13.22 -12.45
N PHE A 125 12.93 13.31 -11.22
CA PHE A 125 13.29 14.37 -10.27
C PHE A 125 14.43 13.97 -9.34
N GLU A 126 14.95 12.75 -9.42
CA GLU A 126 16.14 12.36 -8.66
C GLU A 126 17.37 13.14 -9.10
N ASP A 127 18.24 13.38 -8.14
CA ASP A 127 19.55 13.98 -8.36
C ASP A 127 20.55 13.49 -7.28
N GLU A 128 21.74 14.07 -7.21
CA GLU A 128 22.76 13.68 -6.23
C GLU A 128 22.33 13.81 -4.76
N ASN A 129 21.31 14.62 -4.49
CA ASN A 129 20.81 14.95 -3.15
C ASN A 129 19.42 14.39 -2.85
N HIS A 130 18.70 13.87 -3.84
CA HIS A 130 17.32 13.47 -3.71
C HIS A 130 17.06 12.09 -4.30
N VAL A 131 16.41 11.22 -3.54
CA VAL A 131 16.00 9.87 -3.96
C VAL A 131 14.46 9.77 -3.94
N ALA A 132 13.91 9.19 -5.01
CA ALA A 132 12.48 8.92 -5.11
C ALA A 132 12.10 7.70 -4.28
N LYS A 133 10.98 7.81 -3.55
CA LYS A 133 10.38 6.70 -2.82
C LYS A 133 9.01 6.38 -3.39
N LEU A 134 8.76 5.09 -3.62
CA LEU A 134 7.44 4.57 -3.92
C LEU A 134 6.84 3.92 -2.68
N THR A 135 5.58 4.20 -2.38
CA THR A 135 4.79 3.52 -1.35
C THR A 135 3.80 2.57 -2.00
N ILE A 136 3.65 1.37 -1.46
CA ILE A 136 2.67 0.37 -1.88
C ILE A 136 2.13 -0.37 -0.65
N PRO A 137 0.92 -0.94 -0.68
CA PRO A 137 0.48 -1.79 0.43
C PRO A 137 1.44 -2.97 0.60
N ALA A 138 1.64 -3.40 1.85
CA ALA A 138 2.42 -4.60 2.15
C ALA A 138 1.76 -5.86 1.56
N PRO A 139 2.53 -6.91 1.25
CA PRO A 139 1.95 -8.19 0.83
C PRO A 139 0.94 -8.74 1.84
N ALA A 140 1.20 -8.62 3.16
CA ALA A 140 0.27 -9.03 4.20
C ALA A 140 -1.03 -8.21 4.17
N GLN A 141 -0.96 -6.90 3.93
CA GLN A 141 -2.12 -6.03 3.77
C GLN A 141 -2.99 -6.44 2.57
N PHE A 142 -2.37 -6.84 1.48
CA PHE A 142 -3.11 -7.31 0.31
C PHE A 142 -3.72 -8.70 0.57
N LEU A 143 -2.97 -9.62 1.18
CA LEU A 143 -3.49 -10.93 1.59
C LEU A 143 -4.71 -10.77 2.50
N GLU A 144 -4.61 -9.90 3.51
CA GLU A 144 -5.71 -9.59 4.42
C GLU A 144 -6.98 -9.23 3.65
N GLN A 145 -6.90 -8.35 2.66
CA GLN A 145 -8.04 -7.94 1.83
C GLN A 145 -8.72 -9.12 1.11
N LEU A 146 -8.00 -10.21 0.84
CA LEU A 146 -8.51 -11.38 0.14
C LEU A 146 -9.02 -12.50 1.06
N VAL A 147 -8.49 -12.60 2.29
CA VAL A 147 -8.78 -13.73 3.17
C VAL A 147 -9.59 -13.38 4.42
N MET A 148 -9.90 -12.10 4.63
CA MET A 148 -10.78 -11.68 5.71
C MET A 148 -12.17 -12.32 5.61
N PRO A 149 -12.91 -12.46 6.72
CA PRO A 149 -14.22 -13.13 6.76
C PRO A 149 -15.22 -12.63 5.70
N PHE A 150 -15.16 -11.35 5.34
CA PHE A 150 -16.03 -10.77 4.32
C PHE A 150 -15.62 -11.13 2.88
N ALA A 151 -14.36 -11.47 2.65
CA ALA A 151 -13.78 -11.71 1.31
C ALA A 151 -13.52 -13.18 0.99
N ILE A 152 -13.23 -14.00 2.01
CA ILE A 152 -12.76 -15.40 1.84
C ILE A 152 -13.67 -16.24 0.95
N ASN A 153 -14.99 -16.10 1.07
CA ASN A 153 -15.95 -16.84 0.25
C ASN A 153 -15.85 -16.49 -1.25
N ASN A 154 -15.45 -15.26 -1.59
CA ASN A 154 -15.17 -14.91 -2.97
C ASN A 154 -13.86 -15.53 -3.43
N THR A 155 -12.83 -15.46 -2.61
CA THR A 155 -11.50 -15.99 -2.91
C THR A 155 -11.53 -17.50 -3.16
N LEU A 156 -12.24 -18.26 -2.35
CA LEU A 156 -12.39 -19.71 -2.49
C LEU A 156 -13.20 -20.17 -3.72
N LYS A 157 -13.75 -19.25 -4.52
CA LYS A 157 -14.29 -19.58 -5.86
C LYS A 157 -13.20 -19.85 -6.89
N TYR A 158 -11.99 -19.31 -6.67
CA TYR A 158 -10.88 -19.34 -7.63
C TYR A 158 -9.65 -20.09 -7.09
N TYR A 159 -9.61 -20.35 -5.78
CA TYR A 159 -8.52 -21.01 -5.07
C TYR A 159 -9.05 -22.15 -4.20
N ASN A 160 -8.30 -23.25 -4.11
CA ASN A 160 -8.69 -24.38 -3.28
C ASN A 160 -8.36 -24.16 -1.80
N ASN A 161 -7.37 -23.31 -1.50
CA ASN A 161 -6.90 -23.00 -0.16
C ASN A 161 -6.11 -21.68 -0.14
N GLU A 162 -5.78 -21.21 1.07
CA GLU A 162 -5.02 -19.96 1.27
C GLU A 162 -3.57 -20.04 0.73
N ASP A 163 -2.94 -21.22 0.74
CA ASP A 163 -1.55 -21.36 0.28
C ASP A 163 -1.42 -21.04 -1.21
N GLU A 164 -2.42 -21.44 -2.03
CA GLU A 164 -2.45 -21.08 -3.46
C GLU A 164 -2.58 -19.57 -3.67
N VAL A 165 -3.40 -18.88 -2.86
CA VAL A 165 -3.53 -17.41 -2.91
C VAL A 165 -2.20 -16.75 -2.60
N ILE A 166 -1.51 -17.22 -1.54
CA ILE A 166 -0.22 -16.69 -1.09
C ILE A 166 0.83 -16.86 -2.18
N LEU A 167 0.89 -18.01 -2.84
CA LEU A 167 1.84 -18.26 -3.92
C LEU A 167 1.65 -17.26 -5.08
N ASP A 168 0.42 -17.09 -5.56
CA ASP A 168 0.14 -16.16 -6.65
C ASP A 168 0.38 -14.70 -6.22
N LEU A 169 0.03 -14.34 -4.99
CA LEU A 169 0.27 -13.01 -4.43
C LEU A 169 1.76 -12.68 -4.37
N VAL A 170 2.55 -13.59 -3.80
CA VAL A 170 4.00 -13.43 -3.67
C VAL A 170 4.65 -13.29 -5.05
N GLU A 171 4.22 -14.10 -6.02
CA GLU A 171 4.72 -14.01 -7.40
C GLU A 171 4.34 -12.68 -8.05
N CYS A 172 3.13 -12.17 -7.84
CA CYS A 172 2.70 -10.85 -8.32
C CYS A 172 3.61 -9.73 -7.77
N TYR A 173 3.90 -9.75 -6.46
CA TYR A 173 4.80 -8.76 -5.86
C TYR A 173 6.24 -8.86 -6.37
N LYS A 174 6.76 -10.09 -6.53
CA LYS A 174 8.12 -10.30 -7.07
C LYS A 174 8.26 -9.71 -8.48
N ASN A 175 7.29 -9.97 -9.34
CA ASN A 175 7.28 -9.43 -10.70
C ASN A 175 7.15 -7.90 -10.70
N PHE A 176 6.26 -7.35 -9.87
CA PHE A 176 6.12 -5.90 -9.71
C PHE A 176 7.43 -5.25 -9.22
N ILE A 177 8.07 -5.83 -8.20
CA ILE A 177 9.32 -5.32 -7.65
C ILE A 177 10.44 -5.37 -8.70
N ALA A 178 10.51 -6.44 -9.49
CA ALA A 178 11.47 -6.52 -10.59
C ALA A 178 11.27 -5.38 -11.60
N ASP A 179 10.03 -5.15 -12.06
CA ASP A 179 9.73 -4.11 -13.04
C ASP A 179 9.97 -2.68 -12.47
N VAL A 180 9.59 -2.42 -11.20
CA VAL A 180 9.85 -1.09 -10.62
C VAL A 180 11.33 -0.86 -10.31
N TYR A 181 12.07 -1.91 -9.98
CA TYR A 181 13.53 -1.86 -9.83
C TYR A 181 14.22 -1.58 -11.18
N GLU A 182 13.79 -2.22 -12.26
CA GLU A 182 14.23 -1.91 -13.62
C GLU A 182 13.91 -0.47 -14.02
N ALA A 183 12.79 0.07 -13.55
CA ALA A 183 12.43 1.48 -13.74
C ALA A 183 13.26 2.48 -12.91
N GLY A 184 14.21 1.98 -12.10
CA GLY A 184 15.15 2.79 -11.32
C GLY A 184 14.84 2.88 -9.82
N CYS A 185 13.79 2.24 -9.30
CA CYS A 185 13.44 2.29 -7.89
C CYS A 185 14.53 1.68 -7.01
N ARG A 186 14.96 2.43 -5.99
CA ARG A 186 15.92 1.98 -4.96
C ARG A 186 15.42 2.21 -3.54
N ASN A 187 14.23 2.80 -3.39
CA ASN A 187 13.61 3.07 -2.10
C ASN A 187 12.11 2.78 -2.18
N LEU A 188 11.69 1.67 -1.56
CA LEU A 188 10.31 1.19 -1.53
C LEU A 188 9.81 1.18 -0.10
N GLN A 189 8.56 1.59 0.11
CA GLN A 189 7.90 1.51 1.41
C GLN A 189 6.68 0.60 1.29
N PHE A 190 6.59 -0.38 2.17
CA PHE A 190 5.38 -1.14 2.43
C PHE A 190 4.52 -0.42 3.46
N ASP A 191 3.25 -0.16 3.13
CA ASP A 191 2.26 0.35 4.07
C ASP A 191 1.45 -0.83 4.59
N ASP A 192 1.59 -1.11 5.90
CA ASP A 192 1.05 -2.31 6.55
C ASP A 192 0.15 -1.97 7.73
N CYS A 193 -1.11 -1.68 7.44
CA CYS A 193 -2.13 -1.43 8.46
C CYS A 193 -2.57 -2.71 9.19
N SER A 194 -2.25 -3.89 8.67
CA SER A 194 -2.65 -5.18 9.24
C SER A 194 -2.12 -5.37 10.67
N TRP A 195 -0.91 -4.90 10.94
CA TRP A 195 -0.34 -4.91 12.28
C TRP A 195 -1.10 -4.04 13.27
N GLY A 196 -1.65 -2.92 12.81
CA GLY A 196 -2.52 -2.06 13.61
C GLY A 196 -3.80 -2.77 14.05
N LEU A 197 -4.42 -3.52 13.14
CA LEU A 197 -5.62 -4.32 13.46
C LEU A 197 -5.32 -5.46 14.43
N LEU A 198 -4.14 -6.09 14.32
CA LEU A 198 -3.74 -7.21 15.17
C LEU A 198 -3.44 -6.85 16.63
N VAL A 199 -3.21 -5.57 16.95
CA VAL A 199 -3.03 -5.08 18.34
C VAL A 199 -4.30 -4.49 18.93
N ASP A 200 -5.35 -4.30 18.14
CA ASP A 200 -6.63 -3.76 18.60
C ASP A 200 -7.41 -4.79 19.41
N ASP A 201 -8.15 -4.34 20.43
CA ASP A 201 -9.03 -5.19 21.26
C ASP A 201 -10.09 -5.92 20.43
N SER A 202 -10.42 -5.41 19.26
CA SER A 202 -11.36 -6.03 18.33
C SER A 202 -10.76 -7.15 17.45
N ALA A 203 -9.44 -7.37 17.50
CA ALA A 203 -8.74 -8.30 16.60
C ALA A 203 -9.39 -9.69 16.50
N LEU A 204 -9.73 -10.31 17.63
CA LEU A 204 -10.40 -11.63 17.65
C LEU A 204 -11.70 -11.63 16.85
N ARG A 205 -12.47 -10.56 16.95
CA ARG A 205 -13.75 -10.41 16.25
C ARG A 205 -13.53 -10.10 14.76
N VAL A 206 -12.62 -9.17 14.44
CA VAL A 206 -12.33 -8.74 13.09
C VAL A 206 -11.82 -9.91 12.26
N PHE A 207 -10.90 -10.69 12.79
CA PHE A 207 -10.36 -11.88 12.12
C PHE A 207 -11.22 -13.14 12.32
N ASN A 208 -12.34 -13.04 13.06
CA ASN A 208 -13.24 -14.15 13.37
C ASN A 208 -12.48 -15.40 13.87
N THR A 209 -11.61 -15.22 14.85
CA THR A 209 -10.69 -16.25 15.31
C THR A 209 -10.50 -16.22 16.83
N ASN A 210 -9.63 -17.04 17.36
CA ASN A 210 -9.21 -17.07 18.76
C ASN A 210 -7.73 -16.67 18.91
N ILE A 211 -7.20 -16.66 20.13
CA ILE A 211 -5.81 -16.27 20.41
C ILE A 211 -4.81 -17.10 19.60
N LEU A 212 -4.97 -18.43 19.50
CA LEU A 212 -4.08 -19.29 18.72
C LEU A 212 -4.15 -18.97 17.22
N GLY A 213 -5.34 -18.65 16.73
CA GLY A 213 -5.53 -18.20 15.35
C GLY A 213 -4.86 -16.85 15.08
N LEU A 214 -4.92 -15.89 16.01
CA LEU A 214 -4.18 -14.62 15.86
C LEU A 214 -2.67 -14.85 15.82
N GLU A 215 -2.13 -15.73 16.64
CA GLU A 215 -0.70 -16.08 16.61
C GLU A 215 -0.29 -16.65 15.25
N ARG A 216 -1.12 -17.54 14.68
CA ARG A 216 -0.90 -18.05 13.32
C ARG A 216 -0.94 -16.95 12.27
N ILE A 217 -1.89 -16.01 12.35
CA ILE A 217 -2.01 -14.89 11.41
C ILE A 217 -0.77 -14.00 11.48
N LYS A 218 -0.27 -13.67 12.67
CA LYS A 218 0.97 -12.87 12.84
C LYS A 218 2.17 -13.55 12.18
N GLN A 219 2.33 -14.87 12.39
CA GLN A 219 3.40 -15.64 11.75
C GLN A 219 3.25 -15.66 10.23
N LEU A 220 2.04 -15.81 9.72
CA LEU A 220 1.74 -15.81 8.30
C LEU A 220 2.06 -14.46 7.66
N PHE A 221 1.69 -13.35 8.28
CA PHE A 221 1.94 -12.02 7.74
C PHE A 221 3.45 -11.71 7.64
N VAL A 222 4.23 -12.02 8.69
CA VAL A 222 5.70 -11.94 8.62
C VAL A 222 6.24 -12.80 7.48
N LYS A 223 5.75 -14.04 7.35
CA LYS A 223 6.22 -14.96 6.32
C LYS A 223 5.96 -14.39 4.92
N VAL A 224 4.75 -13.94 4.65
CA VAL A 224 4.35 -13.43 3.32
C VAL A 224 5.14 -12.16 2.97
N ASN A 225 5.30 -11.22 3.91
CA ASN A 225 6.12 -10.04 3.71
C ASN A 225 7.58 -10.43 3.42
N ASN A 226 8.16 -11.33 4.21
CA ASN A 226 9.54 -11.78 4.03
C ASN A 226 9.77 -12.59 2.75
N ASP A 227 8.81 -13.39 2.29
CA ASP A 227 8.92 -14.13 1.02
C ASP A 227 9.10 -13.17 -0.16
N VAL A 228 8.51 -11.97 -0.08
CA VAL A 228 8.70 -10.90 -1.06
C VAL A 228 10.00 -10.14 -0.82
N ILE A 229 10.24 -9.67 0.41
CA ILE A 229 11.42 -8.87 0.77
C ILE A 229 12.71 -9.61 0.45
N ASN A 230 12.80 -10.89 0.82
CA ASN A 230 14.00 -11.72 0.60
C ASN A 230 14.27 -12.03 -0.88
N SER A 231 13.29 -11.86 -1.76
CA SER A 231 13.43 -12.04 -3.20
C SER A 231 13.90 -10.77 -3.93
N ALA A 232 13.83 -9.62 -3.27
CA ALA A 232 14.18 -8.34 -3.85
C ALA A 232 15.70 -8.19 -4.09
N PRO A 233 16.12 -7.33 -5.05
CA PRO A 233 17.53 -6.99 -5.22
C PRO A 233 18.12 -6.42 -3.93
N LYS A 234 19.37 -6.77 -3.63
CA LYS A 234 20.04 -6.44 -2.35
C LYS A 234 20.25 -4.95 -2.09
N ASP A 235 20.29 -4.16 -3.14
CA ASP A 235 20.45 -2.70 -3.09
C ASP A 235 19.11 -1.94 -3.14
N LEU A 236 17.99 -2.66 -3.21
CA LEU A 236 16.67 -2.08 -3.00
C LEU A 236 16.40 -1.96 -1.49
N ILE A 237 16.27 -0.74 -1.02
CA ILE A 237 15.85 -0.46 0.35
C ILE A 237 14.34 -0.68 0.45
N ILE A 238 13.92 -1.54 1.36
CA ILE A 238 12.51 -1.78 1.66
C ILE A 238 12.27 -1.42 3.12
N ASN A 239 11.41 -0.42 3.34
CA ASN A 239 10.96 0.01 4.66
C ASN A 239 9.50 -0.40 4.85
N THR A 240 9.02 -0.46 6.10
CA THR A 240 7.59 -0.66 6.38
C THR A 240 7.04 0.46 7.25
N HIS A 241 5.81 0.88 6.95
CA HIS A 241 5.03 1.78 7.76
C HIS A 241 3.86 1.02 8.40
N ILE A 242 3.72 1.15 9.72
CA ILE A 242 2.59 0.59 10.46
C ILE A 242 1.64 1.72 10.83
N CYS A 243 0.51 1.75 10.13
CA CYS A 243 -0.55 2.73 10.29
C CYS A 243 -1.57 2.31 11.36
N ARG A 244 -2.27 3.31 11.90
CA ARG A 244 -3.45 3.13 12.78
C ARG A 244 -4.76 3.44 12.08
N GLY A 245 -4.68 3.84 10.81
CA GLY A 245 -5.79 4.37 10.03
C GLY A 245 -5.92 5.88 10.21
N ASN A 246 -6.03 6.58 9.08
CA ASN A 246 -6.19 8.04 9.04
C ASN A 246 -7.28 8.39 8.04
N PHE A 247 -8.50 8.61 8.54
CA PHE A 247 -9.65 9.03 7.75
C PHE A 247 -10.42 10.11 8.51
N HIS A 248 -10.53 11.32 7.94
CA HIS A 248 -11.19 12.47 8.55
C HIS A 248 -10.76 12.75 10.00
N SER A 249 -9.47 12.59 10.29
CA SER A 249 -8.90 12.72 11.64
C SER A 249 -9.38 11.65 12.64
N THR A 250 -9.86 10.51 12.16
CA THR A 250 -10.20 9.33 12.97
C THR A 250 -9.21 8.19 12.71
N TYR A 251 -9.18 7.23 13.62
CA TYR A 251 -8.36 6.01 13.51
C TYR A 251 -9.23 4.76 13.31
N ALA A 252 -8.64 3.72 12.73
CA ALA A 252 -9.29 2.42 12.58
C ALA A 252 -8.94 1.46 13.72
N SER A 253 -7.74 1.59 14.29
CA SER A 253 -7.23 0.67 15.31
C SER A 253 -6.39 1.38 16.37
N LYS A 254 -6.36 0.81 17.58
CA LYS A 254 -5.56 1.29 18.72
C LYS A 254 -5.00 0.11 19.51
N GLY A 255 -3.92 0.33 20.23
CA GLY A 255 -3.29 -0.67 21.09
C GLY A 255 -1.77 -0.53 21.12
N ALA A 256 -1.13 -1.10 22.13
CA ALA A 256 0.32 -1.13 22.23
C ALA A 256 0.92 -2.18 21.28
N TYR A 257 2.16 -1.97 20.86
CA TYR A 257 2.85 -2.91 19.95
C TYR A 257 3.27 -4.23 20.61
N ASP A 258 3.16 -4.38 21.94
CA ASP A 258 3.61 -5.55 22.69
C ASP A 258 3.11 -6.88 22.08
N GLY A 259 1.86 -6.90 21.62
CA GLY A 259 1.25 -8.10 21.03
C GLY A 259 1.77 -8.51 19.66
N VAL A 260 2.47 -7.63 18.93
CA VAL A 260 3.01 -7.89 17.59
C VAL A 260 4.52 -7.70 17.51
N ALA A 261 5.13 -6.97 18.44
CA ALA A 261 6.57 -6.72 18.47
C ALA A 261 7.44 -7.99 18.37
N PRO A 262 7.12 -9.12 19.05
CA PRO A 262 7.88 -10.37 18.91
C PRO A 262 7.86 -10.96 17.51
N TYR A 263 6.94 -10.53 16.66
CA TYR A 263 6.79 -10.96 15.27
C TYR A 263 7.41 -9.94 14.32
N VAL A 264 6.79 -8.78 14.19
CA VAL A 264 7.16 -7.78 13.18
C VAL A 264 8.56 -7.22 13.43
N PHE A 265 8.88 -6.70 14.62
CA PHE A 265 10.17 -6.06 14.87
C PHE A 265 11.33 -7.05 14.99
N LYS A 266 11.03 -8.32 15.31
CA LYS A 266 12.06 -9.35 15.44
C LYS A 266 12.34 -10.10 14.15
N HIS A 267 11.35 -10.23 13.27
CA HIS A 267 11.42 -11.18 12.18
C HIS A 267 11.16 -10.59 10.79
N GLU A 268 10.60 -9.39 10.67
CA GLU A 268 10.42 -8.77 9.37
C GLU A 268 11.73 -8.15 8.88
N ASN A 269 12.17 -8.55 7.67
CA ASN A 269 13.50 -8.25 7.14
C ASN A 269 13.57 -6.89 6.41
N VAL A 270 12.90 -5.87 6.95
CA VAL A 270 12.93 -4.50 6.41
C VAL A 270 14.13 -3.71 6.90
N ASN A 271 14.45 -2.62 6.19
CA ASN A 271 15.56 -1.75 6.53
C ASN A 271 15.20 -0.74 7.65
N ALA A 272 13.94 -0.31 7.70
CA ALA A 272 13.43 0.58 8.75
C ALA A 272 11.93 0.40 8.97
N PHE A 273 11.48 0.79 10.17
CA PHE A 273 10.08 0.85 10.57
C PHE A 273 9.67 2.31 10.77
N TYR A 274 8.59 2.72 10.12
CA TYR A 274 7.92 4.00 10.34
C TYR A 274 6.63 3.75 11.13
N LEU A 275 6.69 4.04 12.42
CA LEU A 275 5.65 3.64 13.37
C LEU A 275 4.74 4.82 13.72
N GLU A 276 3.45 4.57 13.73
CA GLU A 276 2.44 5.47 14.25
C GLU A 276 2.13 5.11 15.71
N TYR A 277 2.05 6.15 16.61
CA TYR A 277 1.85 5.99 18.05
C TYR A 277 0.53 6.60 18.51
#